data_dc159c8d631479ce133c693f1532a54c
#
_entry.id   dc159c8d631479ce133c693f1532a54c
#
_cell.length_a   1.000
_cell.length_b   1.000
_cell.length_c   1.000
_cell.angle_alpha   90.00
_cell.angle_beta   90.00
_cell.angle_gamma   90.00
#
_symmetry.space_group_name_H-M   'P 1'
#
loop_
_entity.id
_entity.type
_entity.pdbx_description
1 polymer ?
#
loop_
_entity_poly.entity_id
_entity_poly.type
_entity_poly.pdbx_seq_one_letter_code
_entity_poly.pdbx_strand_id
1 'polypeptide(L)'
;VVGFDAAGLVAEVGEGVTGLAVGDRVVTASNQGKGERGSYAEYVLSDRERVVKLPDHVSLRDAASIPTAAITAWEAVFDVGGTKAGQHVLVNGGAGGTGGFAVQLAKMAGAKVAATCGPANLDYVRSLGADLAIDYRQGDVRAQVAAWAPDGVDLVVDTVGQGTLLDSIEMVRPGGIVAPIGTLIADEPMPDAARAAELGVSIIPTIANFARQERQLNALVEALGTGKIKAPAIEILPLAQAGEAHHRVQDGHVRGKILLAVNEALS
;
A
#
# COMPACT_ATOMS: atom_id res chain seq x y z
N VAL A 1 5.27 -6.57 -21.40
CA VAL A 1 5.82 -5.49 -20.55
C VAL A 1 5.25 -5.63 -19.15
N VAL A 2 6.08 -5.56 -18.11
CA VAL A 2 5.72 -5.63 -16.70
C VAL A 2 5.47 -4.23 -16.11
N GLY A 3 5.09 -4.16 -14.82
CA GLY A 3 4.84 -2.91 -14.09
C GLY A 3 3.35 -2.54 -14.04
N PHE A 4 2.91 -2.06 -12.87
CA PHE A 4 1.51 -1.66 -12.66
C PHE A 4 1.36 -0.15 -12.61
N ASP A 5 2.20 0.55 -11.89
CA ASP A 5 2.06 1.95 -11.53
C ASP A 5 2.78 2.85 -12.52
N ALA A 6 2.16 3.97 -12.90
CA ALA A 6 2.81 5.01 -13.68
C ALA A 6 2.26 6.40 -13.33
N ALA A 7 3.13 7.41 -13.42
CA ALA A 7 2.74 8.81 -13.51
C ALA A 7 3.52 9.48 -14.63
N GLY A 8 2.88 10.40 -15.34
CA GLY A 8 3.48 11.02 -16.50
C GLY A 8 2.56 12.05 -17.15
N LEU A 9 2.79 12.29 -18.43
CA LEU A 9 1.99 13.20 -19.25
C LEU A 9 1.17 12.40 -20.27
N VAL A 10 -0.05 12.84 -20.53
CA VAL A 10 -0.85 12.30 -21.61
C VAL A 10 -0.18 12.63 -22.95
N ALA A 11 0.25 11.62 -23.67
CA ALA A 11 0.86 11.78 -24.99
C ALA A 11 -0.18 11.74 -26.12
N GLU A 12 -1.22 10.92 -25.97
CA GLU A 12 -2.29 10.76 -26.94
C GLU A 12 -3.59 10.41 -26.22
N VAL A 13 -4.72 10.82 -26.78
CA VAL A 13 -6.08 10.53 -26.27
C VAL A 13 -6.84 9.73 -27.31
N GLY A 14 -7.36 8.57 -26.91
CA GLY A 14 -8.15 7.70 -27.78
C GLY A 14 -9.48 8.33 -28.19
N GLU A 15 -10.07 7.79 -29.26
CA GLU A 15 -11.37 8.24 -29.76
C GLU A 15 -12.47 8.05 -28.68
N GLY A 16 -13.31 9.09 -28.50
CA GLY A 16 -14.42 9.07 -27.53
C GLY A 16 -14.02 9.31 -26.09
N VAL A 17 -12.72 9.38 -25.76
CA VAL A 17 -12.26 9.70 -24.40
C VAL A 17 -12.50 11.17 -24.10
N THR A 18 -13.10 11.46 -22.96
CA THR A 18 -13.38 12.82 -22.48
C THR A 18 -12.66 13.10 -21.15
N GLY A 19 -12.46 14.39 -20.85
CA GLY A 19 -11.90 14.83 -19.56
C GLY A 19 -10.37 14.74 -19.48
N LEU A 20 -9.68 14.30 -20.53
CA LEU A 20 -8.22 14.31 -20.67
C LEU A 20 -7.80 15.04 -21.93
N ALA A 21 -6.66 15.68 -21.88
CA ALA A 21 -6.00 16.36 -23.02
C ALA A 21 -4.51 15.99 -23.06
N VAL A 22 -3.91 16.05 -24.24
CA VAL A 22 -2.46 15.91 -24.40
C VAL A 22 -1.75 16.94 -23.53
N GLY A 23 -0.73 16.51 -22.80
CA GLY A 23 0.01 17.31 -21.83
C GLY A 23 -0.56 17.29 -20.41
N ASP A 24 -1.76 16.74 -20.17
CA ASP A 24 -2.27 16.58 -18.81
C ASP A 24 -1.34 15.71 -17.96
N ARG A 25 -1.09 16.15 -16.74
CA ARG A 25 -0.34 15.36 -15.74
C ARG A 25 -1.27 14.33 -15.13
N VAL A 26 -0.87 13.07 -15.15
CA VAL A 26 -1.73 11.94 -14.75
C VAL A 26 -0.99 10.91 -13.94
N VAL A 27 -1.76 10.12 -13.18
CA VAL A 27 -1.33 8.89 -12.52
C VAL A 27 -2.29 7.76 -12.88
N THR A 28 -1.77 6.55 -13.01
CA THR A 28 -2.56 5.37 -13.37
C THR A 28 -1.99 4.10 -12.75
N ALA A 29 -2.86 3.11 -12.49
CA ALA A 29 -2.47 1.70 -12.43
C ALA A 29 -2.77 1.06 -13.78
N SER A 30 -1.74 0.62 -14.48
CA SER A 30 -1.84 0.07 -15.83
C SER A 30 -2.64 -1.23 -15.90
N ASN A 31 -2.99 -1.65 -17.11
CA ASN A 31 -3.71 -2.89 -17.38
C ASN A 31 -2.78 -4.10 -17.53
N GLN A 32 -1.73 -4.21 -16.72
CA GLN A 32 -0.85 -5.38 -16.75
C GLN A 32 -1.67 -6.68 -16.69
N GLY A 33 -1.29 -7.67 -17.47
CA GLY A 33 -2.01 -8.94 -17.59
C GLY A 33 -3.09 -8.95 -18.69
N LYS A 34 -3.39 -7.82 -19.32
CA LYS A 34 -4.27 -7.71 -20.48
C LYS A 34 -3.47 -7.31 -21.73
N GLY A 35 -2.63 -8.23 -22.24
CA GLY A 35 -1.88 -8.01 -23.47
C GLY A 35 -0.80 -6.93 -23.36
N GLU A 36 0.32 -7.22 -22.73
CA GLU A 36 1.58 -6.45 -22.76
C GLU A 36 1.50 -4.95 -22.39
N ARG A 37 0.54 -4.55 -21.54
CA ARG A 37 0.28 -3.15 -21.20
C ARG A 37 0.90 -2.71 -19.87
N GLY A 38 2.09 -3.24 -19.52
CA GLY A 38 2.79 -2.87 -18.30
C GLY A 38 3.44 -1.47 -18.37
N SER A 39 3.80 -0.93 -17.21
CA SER A 39 4.29 0.44 -17.06
C SER A 39 5.82 0.59 -17.20
N TYR A 40 6.58 -0.50 -17.39
CA TYR A 40 8.03 -0.40 -17.62
C TYR A 40 8.33 -0.08 -19.08
N ALA A 41 7.89 1.09 -19.53
CA ALA A 41 7.97 1.54 -20.90
C ALA A 41 7.91 3.07 -20.99
N GLU A 42 8.40 3.63 -22.08
CA GLU A 42 8.33 5.06 -22.35
C GLU A 42 6.87 5.55 -22.54
N TYR A 43 6.01 4.68 -23.05
CA TYR A 43 4.58 4.94 -23.22
C TYR A 43 3.77 3.79 -22.60
N VAL A 44 2.70 4.14 -21.93
CA VAL A 44 1.78 3.22 -21.27
C VAL A 44 0.38 3.44 -21.81
N LEU A 45 -0.26 2.38 -22.26
CA LEU A 45 -1.68 2.40 -22.62
C LEU A 45 -2.51 2.09 -21.39
N SER A 46 -3.43 2.98 -21.04
CA SER A 46 -4.34 2.79 -19.91
C SER A 46 -5.77 3.08 -20.29
N ASP A 47 -6.71 2.32 -19.73
CA ASP A 47 -8.13 2.59 -19.86
C ASP A 47 -8.47 3.89 -19.12
N ARG A 48 -9.44 4.68 -19.65
CA ARG A 48 -9.81 5.98 -19.11
C ARG A 48 -10.14 5.95 -17.61
N GLU A 49 -10.85 4.92 -17.18
CA GLU A 49 -11.32 4.73 -15.80
C GLU A 49 -10.17 4.47 -14.79
N ARG A 50 -8.98 4.25 -15.30
CA ARG A 50 -7.77 4.01 -14.49
C ARG A 50 -6.87 5.21 -14.37
N VAL A 51 -7.19 6.29 -15.08
CA VAL A 51 -6.36 7.51 -15.17
C VAL A 51 -6.97 8.62 -14.34
N VAL A 52 -6.18 9.20 -13.44
CA VAL A 52 -6.55 10.36 -12.64
C VAL A 52 -5.62 11.53 -12.95
N LYS A 53 -6.20 12.70 -13.18
CA LYS A 53 -5.45 13.96 -13.36
C LYS A 53 -4.82 14.37 -12.04
N LEU A 54 -3.58 14.85 -12.11
CA LEU A 54 -2.85 15.36 -10.96
C LEU A 54 -2.99 16.88 -10.88
N PRO A 55 -3.24 17.41 -9.66
CA PRO A 55 -3.06 18.83 -9.39
C PRO A 55 -1.60 19.29 -9.68
N ASP A 56 -1.41 20.52 -10.08
CA ASP A 56 -0.09 21.04 -10.46
C ASP A 56 0.97 20.95 -9.35
N HIS A 57 0.54 21.07 -8.10
CA HIS A 57 1.40 21.01 -6.92
C HIS A 57 1.77 19.58 -6.47
N VAL A 58 1.15 18.54 -7.04
CA VAL A 58 1.50 17.14 -6.75
C VAL A 58 2.59 16.69 -7.72
N SER A 59 3.73 16.23 -7.21
CA SER A 59 4.84 15.78 -8.08
C SER A 59 4.49 14.46 -8.78
N LEU A 60 4.97 14.27 -10.01
CA LEU A 60 4.85 12.98 -10.72
C LEU A 60 5.53 11.85 -9.95
N ARG A 61 6.68 12.16 -9.32
CA ARG A 61 7.43 11.25 -8.47
C ARG A 61 6.56 10.71 -7.33
N ASP A 62 5.95 11.58 -6.56
CA ASP A 62 5.14 11.17 -5.41
C ASP A 62 3.87 10.45 -5.87
N ALA A 63 3.23 10.94 -6.93
CA ALA A 63 2.06 10.31 -7.52
C ALA A 63 2.33 8.89 -8.03
N ALA A 64 3.48 8.63 -8.65
CA ALA A 64 3.86 7.30 -9.14
C ALA A 64 3.97 6.25 -8.03
N SER A 65 4.14 6.67 -6.76
CA SER A 65 4.22 5.76 -5.63
C SER A 65 2.85 5.23 -5.16
N ILE A 66 1.76 5.88 -5.57
CA ILE A 66 0.42 5.66 -5.01
C ILE A 66 -0.26 4.40 -5.54
N PRO A 67 -0.42 4.16 -6.87
CA PRO A 67 -1.56 3.38 -7.37
C PRO A 67 -1.72 2.04 -6.67
N THR A 68 -0.92 1.04 -6.96
CA THR A 68 -1.13 -0.31 -6.40
C THR A 68 -0.97 -0.32 -4.88
N ALA A 69 0.08 0.30 -4.35
CA ALA A 69 0.38 0.22 -2.91
C ALA A 69 -0.66 0.91 -2.04
N ALA A 70 -1.07 2.14 -2.41
CA ALA A 70 -2.02 2.88 -1.60
C ALA A 70 -3.48 2.43 -1.82
N ILE A 71 -3.84 1.97 -3.03
CA ILE A 71 -5.16 1.36 -3.29
C ILE A 71 -5.31 0.08 -2.46
N THR A 72 -4.28 -0.78 -2.42
CA THR A 72 -4.30 -1.99 -1.59
C THR A 72 -4.43 -1.64 -0.10
N ALA A 73 -3.68 -0.64 0.37
CA ALA A 73 -3.80 -0.17 1.74
C ALA A 73 -5.20 0.41 2.03
N TRP A 74 -5.79 1.14 1.08
CA TRP A 74 -7.15 1.66 1.19
C TRP A 74 -8.19 0.54 1.32
N GLU A 75 -8.10 -0.49 0.46
CA GLU A 75 -8.97 -1.67 0.57
C GLU A 75 -8.87 -2.30 1.96
N ALA A 76 -7.65 -2.54 2.45
CA ALA A 76 -7.46 -3.17 3.76
C ALA A 76 -7.99 -2.31 4.92
N VAL A 77 -7.75 -1.01 4.90
CA VAL A 77 -8.08 -0.12 6.01
C VAL A 77 -9.57 0.28 6.00
N PHE A 78 -10.10 0.65 4.83
CA PHE A 78 -11.45 1.20 4.75
C PHE A 78 -12.49 0.21 4.24
N ASP A 79 -12.28 -0.39 3.08
CA ASP A 79 -13.32 -1.17 2.43
C ASP A 79 -13.49 -2.56 3.08
N VAL A 80 -12.42 -3.18 3.58
CA VAL A 80 -12.43 -4.44 4.35
C VAL A 80 -12.47 -4.16 5.84
N GLY A 81 -11.52 -3.37 6.35
CA GLY A 81 -11.36 -3.12 7.79
C GLY A 81 -12.45 -2.23 8.38
N GLY A 82 -13.12 -1.40 7.56
CA GLY A 82 -14.13 -0.45 8.04
C GLY A 82 -13.62 0.46 9.15
N THR A 83 -12.33 0.81 9.12
CA THR A 83 -11.63 1.51 10.21
C THR A 83 -12.28 2.84 10.57
N LYS A 84 -12.45 3.07 11.87
CA LYS A 84 -13.08 4.28 12.45
C LYS A 84 -12.19 4.90 13.53
N ALA A 85 -12.49 6.15 13.85
CA ALA A 85 -11.81 6.85 14.93
C ALA A 85 -11.85 6.09 16.25
N GLY A 86 -10.72 6.08 16.96
CA GLY A 86 -10.55 5.41 18.25
C GLY A 86 -10.23 3.92 18.19
N GLN A 87 -10.41 3.26 17.06
CA GLN A 87 -10.04 1.86 16.88
C GLN A 87 -8.53 1.64 16.92
N HIS A 88 -8.09 0.42 17.26
CA HIS A 88 -6.70 0.01 17.24
C HIS A 88 -6.40 -0.79 15.97
N VAL A 89 -5.38 -0.38 15.23
CA VAL A 89 -4.94 -1.05 13.98
C VAL A 89 -3.48 -1.46 14.15
N LEU A 90 -3.18 -2.73 13.87
CA LEU A 90 -1.82 -3.23 13.74
C LEU A 90 -1.47 -3.36 12.26
N VAL A 91 -0.36 -2.75 11.84
CA VAL A 91 0.18 -2.89 10.48
C VAL A 91 1.48 -3.70 10.54
N ASN A 92 1.48 -4.90 9.99
CA ASN A 92 2.70 -5.68 9.81
C ASN A 92 3.46 -5.17 8.59
N GLY A 93 4.75 -4.81 8.78
CA GLY A 93 5.57 -4.27 7.71
C GLY A 93 5.37 -2.77 7.42
N GLY A 94 5.15 -1.94 8.44
CA GLY A 94 4.86 -0.51 8.33
C GLY A 94 5.89 0.35 7.59
N ALA A 95 7.11 -0.16 7.36
CA ALA A 95 8.15 0.56 6.63
C ALA A 95 8.12 0.33 5.11
N GLY A 96 7.35 -0.65 4.63
CA GLY A 96 7.19 -0.94 3.21
C GLY A 96 6.25 0.02 2.48
N GLY A 97 6.12 -0.13 1.16
CA GLY A 97 5.25 0.73 0.35
C GLY A 97 3.78 0.67 0.80
N THR A 98 3.18 -0.52 0.80
CA THR A 98 1.77 -0.71 1.20
C THR A 98 1.58 -0.45 2.70
N GLY A 99 2.48 -0.98 3.55
CA GLY A 99 2.40 -0.78 5.01
C GLY A 99 2.49 0.68 5.41
N GLY A 100 3.38 1.45 4.78
CA GLY A 100 3.52 2.89 5.05
C GLY A 100 2.27 3.69 4.69
N PHE A 101 1.56 3.31 3.62
CA PHE A 101 0.25 3.90 3.33
C PHE A 101 -0.83 3.41 4.31
N ALA A 102 -0.83 2.12 4.69
CA ALA A 102 -1.80 1.60 5.67
C ALA A 102 -1.71 2.33 7.01
N VAL A 103 -0.50 2.59 7.52
CA VAL A 103 -0.27 3.41 8.71
C VAL A 103 -0.93 4.78 8.57
N GLN A 104 -0.64 5.49 7.48
CA GLN A 104 -1.14 6.86 7.27
C GLN A 104 -2.67 6.90 7.08
N LEU A 105 -3.23 5.96 6.32
CA LEU A 105 -4.67 5.88 6.07
C LEU A 105 -5.44 5.53 7.35
N ALA A 106 -4.93 4.61 8.17
CA ALA A 106 -5.52 4.33 9.48
C ALA A 106 -5.45 5.54 10.42
N LYS A 107 -4.36 6.30 10.41
CA LYS A 107 -4.26 7.57 11.14
C LYS A 107 -5.24 8.61 10.61
N MET A 108 -5.40 8.72 9.30
CA MET A 108 -6.37 9.61 8.66
C MET A 108 -7.82 9.26 9.06
N ALA A 109 -8.12 7.98 9.30
CA ALA A 109 -9.40 7.53 9.86
C ALA A 109 -9.58 7.86 11.35
N GLY A 110 -8.54 8.36 12.03
CA GLY A 110 -8.54 8.65 13.46
C GLY A 110 -8.26 7.45 14.36
N ALA A 111 -7.72 6.36 13.79
CA ALA A 111 -7.34 5.19 14.55
C ALA A 111 -6.04 5.41 15.35
N LYS A 112 -5.84 4.58 16.38
CA LYS A 112 -4.55 4.36 17.01
C LYS A 112 -3.83 3.26 16.22
N VAL A 113 -2.56 3.47 15.90
CA VAL A 113 -1.81 2.60 14.99
C VAL A 113 -0.54 2.08 15.64
N ALA A 114 -0.42 0.75 15.74
CA ALA A 114 0.84 0.07 15.96
C ALA A 114 1.38 -0.45 14.62
N ALA A 115 2.70 -0.46 14.44
CA ALA A 115 3.28 -1.02 13.23
C ALA A 115 4.61 -1.73 13.50
N THR A 116 4.79 -2.92 12.91
CA THR A 116 6.06 -3.64 12.97
C THR A 116 7.02 -3.16 11.89
N CYS A 117 8.30 -3.11 12.21
CA CYS A 117 9.36 -2.82 11.25
C CYS A 117 10.71 -3.32 11.78
N GLY A 118 11.75 -3.31 10.95
CA GLY A 118 13.12 -3.52 11.43
C GLY A 118 13.67 -2.30 12.20
N PRO A 119 14.72 -2.47 13.03
CA PRO A 119 15.20 -1.45 13.95
C PRO A 119 15.60 -0.13 13.28
N ALA A 120 16.16 -0.18 12.07
CA ALA A 120 16.55 1.01 11.31
C ALA A 120 15.36 1.85 10.81
N ASN A 121 14.12 1.34 10.96
CA ASN A 121 12.91 1.97 10.44
C ASN A 121 11.95 2.48 11.52
N LEU A 122 12.28 2.36 12.81
CA LEU A 122 11.40 2.77 13.91
C LEU A 122 10.99 4.25 13.82
N ASP A 123 11.96 5.15 13.63
CA ASP A 123 11.66 6.58 13.53
C ASP A 123 10.93 6.93 12.23
N TYR A 124 11.23 6.23 11.15
CA TYR A 124 10.52 6.39 9.90
C TYR A 124 9.03 6.01 10.06
N VAL A 125 8.72 4.87 10.65
CA VAL A 125 7.34 4.42 10.87
C VAL A 125 6.59 5.36 11.82
N ARG A 126 7.25 5.87 12.87
CA ARG A 126 6.68 6.93 13.73
C ARG A 126 6.39 8.20 12.94
N SER A 127 7.28 8.60 12.03
CA SER A 127 7.08 9.79 11.18
C SER A 127 5.90 9.66 10.21
N LEU A 128 5.47 8.43 9.90
CA LEU A 128 4.26 8.14 9.14
C LEU A 128 2.98 8.20 10.00
N GLY A 129 3.13 8.34 11.31
CA GLY A 129 2.01 8.50 12.25
C GLY A 129 1.73 7.29 13.14
N ALA A 130 2.56 6.25 13.16
CA ALA A 130 2.38 5.15 14.08
C ALA A 130 2.55 5.62 15.55
N ASP A 131 1.57 5.31 16.40
CA ASP A 131 1.61 5.60 17.83
C ASP A 131 2.57 4.63 18.56
N LEU A 132 2.70 3.39 18.03
CA LEU A 132 3.64 2.39 18.51
C LEU A 132 4.40 1.78 17.33
N ALA A 133 5.71 1.98 17.29
CA ALA A 133 6.59 1.29 16.33
C ALA A 133 7.28 0.12 17.05
N ILE A 134 7.10 -1.09 16.53
CA ILE A 134 7.58 -2.34 17.12
C ILE A 134 8.73 -2.90 16.28
N ASP A 135 9.90 -3.06 16.89
CA ASP A 135 10.99 -3.82 16.28
C ASP A 135 10.69 -5.33 16.40
N TYR A 136 10.32 -5.96 15.28
CA TYR A 136 9.98 -7.39 15.26
C TYR A 136 11.17 -8.32 15.58
N ARG A 137 12.41 -7.78 15.58
CA ARG A 137 13.61 -8.52 15.94
C ARG A 137 13.89 -8.49 17.44
N GLN A 138 13.24 -7.60 18.19
CA GLN A 138 13.47 -7.39 19.60
C GLN A 138 12.17 -7.64 20.40
N GLY A 139 12.15 -8.78 21.08
CA GLY A 139 11.04 -9.15 21.95
C GLY A 139 9.84 -9.74 21.22
N ASP A 140 8.81 -10.00 22.00
CA ASP A 140 7.56 -10.59 21.53
C ASP A 140 6.61 -9.49 21.03
N VAL A 141 6.30 -9.51 19.73
CA VAL A 141 5.36 -8.57 19.10
C VAL A 141 3.99 -8.66 19.76
N ARG A 142 3.50 -9.88 20.03
CA ARG A 142 2.20 -10.12 20.65
C ARG A 142 2.11 -9.51 22.04
N ALA A 143 3.14 -9.69 22.86
CA ALA A 143 3.19 -9.09 24.20
C ALA A 143 3.16 -7.55 24.15
N GLN A 144 3.88 -6.94 23.20
CA GLN A 144 3.89 -5.49 23.02
C GLN A 144 2.53 -4.96 22.53
N VAL A 145 1.87 -5.68 21.61
CA VAL A 145 0.53 -5.34 21.13
C VAL A 145 -0.48 -5.50 22.28
N ALA A 146 -0.43 -6.57 23.06
CA ALA A 146 -1.34 -6.79 24.20
C ALA A 146 -1.19 -5.71 25.29
N ALA A 147 0.03 -5.23 25.53
CA ALA A 147 0.26 -4.13 26.48
C ALA A 147 -0.33 -2.79 25.97
N TRP A 148 -0.33 -2.58 24.64
CA TRP A 148 -0.82 -1.36 24.02
C TRP A 148 -2.34 -1.37 23.76
N ALA A 149 -2.88 -2.53 23.39
CA ALA A 149 -4.31 -2.78 23.15
C ALA A 149 -4.77 -4.00 23.97
N PRO A 150 -5.06 -3.84 25.28
CA PRO A 150 -5.37 -4.97 26.17
C PRO A 150 -6.60 -5.79 25.75
N ASP A 151 -7.56 -5.14 25.09
CA ASP A 151 -8.78 -5.79 24.58
C ASP A 151 -8.60 -6.41 23.20
N GLY A 152 -7.40 -6.35 22.64
CA GLY A 152 -7.06 -6.72 21.27
C GLY A 152 -7.26 -5.57 20.28
N VAL A 153 -6.66 -5.72 19.08
CA VAL A 153 -6.82 -4.75 17.99
C VAL A 153 -8.08 -5.01 17.18
N ASP A 154 -8.61 -3.99 16.53
CA ASP A 154 -9.80 -4.09 15.66
C ASP A 154 -9.44 -4.68 14.30
N LEU A 155 -8.25 -4.32 13.79
CA LEU A 155 -7.77 -4.70 12.48
C LEU A 155 -6.27 -5.01 12.52
N VAL A 156 -5.88 -6.11 11.89
CA VAL A 156 -4.49 -6.36 11.47
C VAL A 156 -4.42 -6.24 9.95
N VAL A 157 -3.53 -5.38 9.45
CA VAL A 157 -3.16 -5.31 8.02
C VAL A 157 -1.80 -5.98 7.88
N ASP A 158 -1.77 -7.19 7.31
CA ASP A 158 -0.51 -7.90 7.09
C ASP A 158 0.01 -7.67 5.68
N THR A 159 1.06 -6.84 5.55
CA THR A 159 1.68 -6.50 4.27
C THR A 159 2.98 -7.27 4.01
N VAL A 160 3.34 -8.18 4.88
CA VAL A 160 4.56 -9.00 4.77
C VAL A 160 4.23 -10.41 4.31
N GLY A 161 3.22 -11.04 4.91
CA GLY A 161 2.86 -12.42 4.64
C GLY A 161 3.95 -13.42 5.04
N GLN A 162 4.11 -14.47 4.25
CA GLN A 162 5.15 -15.50 4.39
C GLN A 162 5.17 -16.17 5.79
N GLY A 163 4.03 -16.19 6.46
CA GLY A 163 3.91 -16.77 7.79
C GLY A 163 4.56 -15.96 8.91
N THR A 164 4.92 -14.70 8.66
CA THR A 164 5.60 -13.87 9.67
C THR A 164 4.71 -13.46 10.83
N LEU A 165 3.39 -13.54 10.68
CA LEU A 165 2.41 -13.14 11.70
C LEU A 165 1.21 -14.11 11.74
N LEU A 166 1.48 -15.44 11.74
CA LEU A 166 0.43 -16.48 11.77
C LEU A 166 -0.44 -16.42 13.03
N ASP A 167 0.11 -15.94 14.14
CA ASP A 167 -0.57 -15.74 15.41
C ASP A 167 -1.30 -14.40 15.53
N SER A 168 -1.40 -13.66 14.43
CA SER A 168 -2.09 -12.35 14.40
C SER A 168 -3.53 -12.44 14.91
N ILE A 169 -4.22 -13.56 14.67
CA ILE A 169 -5.58 -13.81 15.14
C ILE A 169 -5.72 -13.75 16.67
N GLU A 170 -4.65 -14.06 17.40
CA GLU A 170 -4.62 -14.01 18.88
C GLU A 170 -4.44 -12.57 19.41
N MET A 171 -4.12 -11.63 18.54
CA MET A 171 -3.98 -10.20 18.89
C MET A 171 -5.25 -9.40 18.58
N VAL A 172 -6.20 -10.01 17.88
CA VAL A 172 -7.44 -9.34 17.42
C VAL A 172 -8.57 -9.62 18.42
N ARG A 173 -9.35 -8.59 18.73
CA ARG A 173 -10.53 -8.74 19.56
C ARG A 173 -11.64 -9.54 18.85
N PRO A 174 -12.59 -10.15 19.57
CA PRO A 174 -13.77 -10.76 18.95
C PRO A 174 -14.52 -9.75 18.07
N GLY A 175 -14.89 -10.17 16.85
CA GLY A 175 -15.50 -9.31 15.82
C GLY A 175 -14.51 -8.45 15.02
N GLY A 176 -13.20 -8.54 15.29
CA GLY A 176 -12.18 -7.87 14.50
C GLY A 176 -11.73 -8.67 13.27
N ILE A 177 -10.79 -8.09 12.53
CA ILE A 177 -10.40 -8.58 11.20
C ILE A 177 -8.88 -8.70 11.11
N VAL A 178 -8.43 -9.79 10.49
CA VAL A 178 -7.07 -9.91 9.92
C VAL A 178 -7.22 -9.79 8.39
N ALA A 179 -6.54 -8.81 7.81
CA ALA A 179 -6.52 -8.53 6.38
C ALA A 179 -5.12 -8.82 5.81
N PRO A 180 -4.80 -10.08 5.45
CA PRO A 180 -3.57 -10.39 4.74
C PRO A 180 -3.61 -9.76 3.35
N ILE A 181 -2.55 -9.07 2.96
CA ILE A 181 -2.41 -8.57 1.60
C ILE A 181 -2.01 -9.72 0.69
N GLY A 182 -2.82 -9.98 -0.33
CA GLY A 182 -2.56 -11.06 -1.27
C GLY A 182 -1.19 -10.89 -1.95
N THR A 183 -0.41 -11.94 -1.91
CA THR A 183 0.87 -12.03 -2.62
C THR A 183 0.70 -12.87 -3.90
N LEU A 184 1.73 -12.90 -4.73
CA LEU A 184 1.79 -13.78 -5.90
C LEU A 184 2.44 -15.13 -5.57
N ILE A 185 2.65 -15.42 -4.28
CA ILE A 185 3.25 -16.66 -3.80
C ILE A 185 2.15 -17.72 -3.69
N ALA A 186 2.32 -18.81 -4.40
CA ALA A 186 1.42 -19.96 -4.26
C ALA A 186 1.60 -20.61 -2.87
N ASP A 187 0.50 -21.10 -2.29
CA ASP A 187 0.48 -21.80 -0.99
C ASP A 187 1.06 -20.98 0.17
N GLU A 188 0.87 -19.65 0.14
CA GLU A 188 1.31 -18.78 1.22
C GLU A 188 0.69 -19.20 2.55
N PRO A 189 1.51 -19.34 3.64
CA PRO A 189 0.99 -19.66 4.96
C PRO A 189 0.00 -18.58 5.45
N MET A 190 -1.18 -19.04 5.85
CA MET A 190 -2.25 -18.19 6.40
C MET A 190 -2.51 -18.53 7.86
N PRO A 191 -3.02 -17.59 8.68
CA PRO A 191 -3.49 -17.90 10.01
C PRO A 191 -4.55 -19.01 10.01
N ASP A 192 -4.63 -19.77 11.09
CA ASP A 192 -5.57 -20.91 11.24
C ASP A 192 -7.02 -20.40 11.23
N ALA A 193 -7.76 -20.78 10.20
CA ALA A 193 -9.15 -20.36 10.01
C ALA A 193 -10.11 -20.96 11.05
N ALA A 194 -9.87 -22.19 11.52
CA ALA A 194 -10.68 -22.82 12.56
C ALA A 194 -10.46 -22.10 13.89
N ARG A 195 -9.22 -21.82 14.23
CA ARG A 195 -8.87 -21.06 15.43
C ARG A 195 -9.40 -19.63 15.38
N ALA A 196 -9.32 -18.96 14.22
CA ALA A 196 -9.91 -17.63 14.05
C ALA A 196 -11.42 -17.63 14.31
N ALA A 197 -12.14 -18.63 13.79
CA ALA A 197 -13.59 -18.79 14.05
C ALA A 197 -13.91 -18.97 15.52
N GLU A 198 -13.12 -19.77 16.26
CA GLU A 198 -13.27 -19.93 17.72
C GLU A 198 -13.08 -18.61 18.47
N LEU A 199 -12.16 -17.77 18.00
CA LEU A 199 -11.88 -16.45 18.58
C LEU A 199 -12.89 -15.37 18.13
N GLY A 200 -13.78 -15.70 17.19
CA GLY A 200 -14.71 -14.73 16.59
C GLY A 200 -14.00 -13.71 15.69
N VAL A 201 -12.86 -14.06 15.11
CA VAL A 201 -12.04 -13.20 14.23
C VAL A 201 -12.25 -13.58 12.77
N SER A 202 -12.37 -12.59 11.88
CA SER A 202 -12.48 -12.81 10.45
C SER A 202 -11.11 -12.67 9.76
N ILE A 203 -10.77 -13.62 8.87
CA ILE A 203 -9.60 -13.52 8.00
C ILE A 203 -10.13 -13.17 6.60
N ILE A 204 -9.77 -11.99 6.07
CA ILE A 204 -10.25 -11.50 4.79
C ILE A 204 -9.05 -11.12 3.91
N PRO A 205 -8.57 -12.04 3.04
CA PRO A 205 -7.50 -11.73 2.11
C PRO A 205 -7.85 -10.52 1.25
N THR A 206 -6.92 -9.60 1.14
CA THR A 206 -7.15 -8.28 0.54
C THR A 206 -6.17 -8.03 -0.59
N ILE A 207 -6.71 -7.60 -1.72
CA ILE A 207 -5.93 -7.16 -2.89
C ILE A 207 -6.55 -5.87 -3.44
N ALA A 208 -5.80 -5.15 -4.27
CA ALA A 208 -6.34 -3.98 -4.97
C ALA A 208 -7.59 -4.34 -5.78
N ASN A 209 -8.70 -3.64 -5.53
CA ASN A 209 -9.95 -3.85 -6.26
C ASN A 209 -10.05 -2.84 -7.41
N PHE A 210 -9.69 -3.28 -8.60
CA PHE A 210 -9.67 -2.41 -9.78
C PHE A 210 -11.04 -1.87 -10.21
N ALA A 211 -12.15 -2.48 -9.78
CA ALA A 211 -13.48 -1.92 -10.04
C ALA A 211 -13.77 -0.63 -9.25
N ARG A 212 -13.03 -0.38 -8.15
CA ARG A 212 -13.16 0.82 -7.31
C ARG A 212 -12.00 1.80 -7.52
N GLN A 213 -11.07 1.47 -8.38
CA GLN A 213 -9.78 2.14 -8.53
C GLN A 213 -9.91 3.64 -8.78
N GLU A 214 -10.80 4.09 -9.68
CA GLU A 214 -10.94 5.51 -10.00
C GLU A 214 -11.31 6.33 -8.76
N ARG A 215 -12.30 5.87 -7.99
CA ARG A 215 -12.72 6.53 -6.74
C ARG A 215 -11.60 6.59 -5.72
N GLN A 216 -10.92 5.46 -5.50
CA GLN A 216 -9.86 5.35 -4.50
C GLN A 216 -8.65 6.19 -4.90
N LEU A 217 -8.24 6.13 -6.17
CA LEU A 217 -7.09 6.87 -6.67
C LEU A 217 -7.33 8.40 -6.64
N ASN A 218 -8.55 8.86 -6.96
CA ASN A 218 -8.92 10.28 -6.81
C ASN A 218 -8.81 10.73 -5.34
N ALA A 219 -9.36 9.95 -4.39
CA ALA A 219 -9.28 10.27 -2.97
C ALA A 219 -7.83 10.27 -2.45
N LEU A 220 -6.99 9.35 -2.93
CA LEU A 220 -5.57 9.27 -2.56
C LEU A 220 -4.77 10.44 -3.13
N VAL A 221 -5.02 10.85 -4.38
CA VAL A 221 -4.40 12.03 -5.00
C VAL A 221 -4.81 13.30 -4.25
N GLU A 222 -6.08 13.43 -3.85
CA GLU A 222 -6.55 14.54 -3.00
C GLU A 222 -5.86 14.53 -1.63
N ALA A 223 -5.79 13.36 -0.98
CA ALA A 223 -5.14 13.22 0.32
C ALA A 223 -3.64 13.56 0.26
N LEU A 224 -2.96 13.16 -0.81
CA LEU A 224 -1.55 13.54 -1.06
C LEU A 224 -1.44 15.05 -1.31
N GLY A 225 -2.26 15.63 -2.18
CA GLY A 225 -2.22 17.05 -2.51
C GLY A 225 -2.53 17.97 -1.32
N THR A 226 -3.37 17.51 -0.40
CA THR A 226 -3.69 18.26 0.84
C THR A 226 -2.74 17.96 1.99
N GLY A 227 -1.75 17.07 1.81
CA GLY A 227 -0.80 16.68 2.85
C GLY A 227 -1.37 15.81 3.97
N LYS A 228 -2.59 15.27 3.80
CA LYS A 228 -3.18 14.29 4.74
C LYS A 228 -2.41 12.97 4.75
N ILE A 229 -1.83 12.61 3.61
CA ILE A 229 -0.84 11.54 3.48
C ILE A 229 0.38 12.09 2.76
N LYS A 230 1.51 11.40 2.92
CA LYS A 230 2.78 11.69 2.24
C LYS A 230 3.20 10.49 1.40
N ALA A 231 3.91 10.73 0.32
CA ALA A 231 4.60 9.67 -0.38
C ALA A 231 5.53 8.91 0.58
N PRO A 232 5.67 7.60 0.45
CA PRO A 232 6.65 6.84 1.24
C PRO A 232 8.08 7.29 0.88
N ALA A 233 9.08 6.77 1.58
CA ALA A 233 10.45 6.90 1.11
C ALA A 233 10.56 6.38 -0.32
N ILE A 234 11.14 7.15 -1.22
CA ILE A 234 11.26 6.81 -2.64
C ILE A 234 12.74 6.79 -3.02
N GLU A 235 13.17 5.68 -3.56
CA GLU A 235 14.42 5.56 -4.30
C GLU A 235 14.12 5.52 -5.80
N ILE A 236 14.94 6.18 -6.61
CA ILE A 236 14.75 6.22 -8.06
C ILE A 236 15.93 5.51 -8.72
N LEU A 237 15.63 4.57 -9.60
CA LEU A 237 16.60 3.90 -10.46
C LEU A 237 16.24 4.15 -11.94
N PRO A 238 17.21 4.19 -12.85
CA PRO A 238 16.93 4.21 -14.29
C PRO A 238 16.11 2.97 -14.70
N LEU A 239 15.24 3.09 -15.71
CA LEU A 239 14.47 1.95 -16.23
C LEU A 239 15.38 0.76 -16.63
N ALA A 240 16.56 1.04 -17.17
CA ALA A 240 17.54 0.00 -17.50
C ALA A 240 18.01 -0.84 -16.30
N GLN A 241 17.82 -0.37 -15.08
CA GLN A 241 18.13 -1.08 -13.84
C GLN A 241 16.91 -1.77 -13.21
N ALA A 242 15.86 -2.02 -13.97
CA ALA A 242 14.66 -2.71 -13.48
C ALA A 242 14.96 -4.09 -12.86
N GLY A 243 15.92 -4.83 -13.43
CA GLY A 243 16.38 -6.11 -12.87
C GLY A 243 16.95 -5.96 -11.46
N GLU A 244 17.80 -4.95 -11.23
CA GLU A 244 18.34 -4.63 -9.91
C GLU A 244 17.23 -4.25 -8.92
N ALA A 245 16.26 -3.41 -9.35
CA ALA A 245 15.12 -3.06 -8.53
C ALA A 245 14.33 -4.30 -8.09
N HIS A 246 14.10 -5.26 -8.99
CA HIS A 246 13.42 -6.51 -8.68
C HIS A 246 14.19 -7.36 -7.67
N HIS A 247 15.51 -7.54 -7.85
CA HIS A 247 16.34 -8.27 -6.89
C HIS A 247 16.25 -7.67 -5.50
N ARG A 248 16.37 -6.36 -5.38
CA ARG A 248 16.30 -5.66 -4.10
C ARG A 248 14.94 -5.79 -3.41
N VAL A 249 13.84 -5.81 -4.20
CA VAL A 249 12.50 -6.07 -3.65
C VAL A 249 12.36 -7.51 -3.19
N GLN A 250 12.92 -8.49 -3.95
CA GLN A 250 12.91 -9.91 -3.57
C GLN A 250 13.74 -10.19 -2.32
N ASP A 251 14.87 -9.55 -2.17
CA ASP A 251 15.73 -9.65 -0.97
C ASP A 251 15.03 -9.07 0.27
N GLY A 252 13.97 -8.29 0.08
CA GLY A 252 13.18 -7.68 1.14
C GLY A 252 13.85 -6.45 1.75
N HIS A 253 13.23 -5.95 2.82
CA HIS A 253 13.75 -4.81 3.61
C HIS A 253 13.84 -3.45 2.87
N VAL A 254 13.19 -3.31 1.71
CA VAL A 254 13.07 -2.03 1.03
C VAL A 254 12.22 -1.08 1.87
N ARG A 255 12.77 0.09 2.18
CA ARG A 255 12.00 1.17 2.81
C ARG A 255 11.18 1.90 1.74
N GLY A 256 9.87 1.90 1.87
CA GLY A 256 8.97 2.58 0.93
C GLY A 256 8.93 1.93 -0.44
N LYS A 257 9.27 2.67 -1.49
CA LYS A 257 9.14 2.25 -2.89
C LYS A 257 10.41 2.52 -3.70
N ILE A 258 10.69 1.64 -4.67
CA ILE A 258 11.65 1.90 -5.74
C ILE A 258 10.83 2.30 -6.97
N LEU A 259 11.12 3.45 -7.54
CA LEU A 259 10.55 3.92 -8.80
C LEU A 259 11.58 3.81 -9.92
N LEU A 260 11.11 3.57 -11.13
CA LEU A 260 11.94 3.53 -12.32
C LEU A 260 11.76 4.82 -13.12
N ALA A 261 12.83 5.59 -13.27
CA ALA A 261 12.83 6.76 -14.14
C ALA A 261 12.94 6.30 -15.59
N VAL A 262 11.92 6.63 -16.37
CA VAL A 262 11.87 6.35 -17.81
C VAL A 262 12.46 7.53 -18.59
N ASN A 263 12.21 8.76 -18.12
CA ASN A 263 12.73 9.99 -18.69
C ASN A 263 13.24 10.90 -17.57
N GLU A 264 14.53 11.20 -17.56
CA GLU A 264 15.18 12.05 -16.55
C GLU A 264 14.60 13.46 -16.49
N ALA A 265 14.01 13.96 -17.57
CA ALA A 265 13.41 15.29 -17.61
C ALA A 265 12.07 15.40 -16.82
N LEU A 266 11.50 14.28 -16.39
CA LEU A 266 10.24 14.21 -15.64
C LEU A 266 10.42 13.74 -14.19
N SER A 267 11.65 13.48 -13.77
CA SER A 267 12.00 12.97 -12.44
C SER A 267 12.07 14.09 -11.38
#